data_909b385eef6bb100d578d1e4b8254afd
#
_entry.id   909b385eef6bb100d578d1e4b8254afd
#
_cell.length_a   1.000
_cell.length_b   1.000
_cell.length_c   1.000
_cell.angle_alpha   90.00
_cell.angle_beta   90.00
_cell.angle_gamma   90.00
#
_symmetry.space_group_name_H-M   'P 1'
#
loop_
_entity.id
_entity.type
_entity.pdbx_description
1 polymer ?
#
loop_
_entity_poly.entity_id
_entity_poly.type
_entity_poly.pdbx_seq_one_letter_code
_entity_poly.pdbx_strand_id
1 'polypeptide(L)'
;PDFQPEAYEYNFMVDGKVYIDPCAYRILGREKFGAAVDADIHKVRCGFLRNEAFDWEGDKEPSIPYHEMILYKLHVRGYTKTNRTVTGTKGTFQALEEMIPYWKELGINTIELMPAYEFMESGTCRDAEKEEMVSEKRTEGRVNFWGYIPGYYFAPKRSYCATDDPEKEFKTLIKKLHQAGIACIMEMYFPKECNMLVVLRALQFWKLYYHVDGFHLLGEGVPTEILMHDAILSNTRLMFHDFNADQIIKKKKSDNKCIAQYEPGFQQDMRRFLKSDEDMVGAAAYRFRRNPRDYAVINYMACQDGFTLNDMVTYNYRHNEANQENNQDGSSYNYSWNCGVEGPSRKLQVRQMRERQIRN
;
A
#
# COMPACT_ATOMS: atom_id res chain seq x y z
N PRO A 1 -13.60 -36.54 17.38
CA PRO A 1 -12.27 -36.05 17.66
C PRO A 1 -12.32 -34.54 17.61
N ASP A 2 -11.79 -33.87 18.63
CA ASP A 2 -11.73 -32.41 18.68
C ASP A 2 -10.66 -31.97 17.68
N PHE A 3 -11.09 -31.64 16.47
CA PHE A 3 -10.20 -31.07 15.45
C PHE A 3 -9.82 -29.65 15.86
N GLN A 4 -8.52 -29.43 16.09
CA GLN A 4 -7.96 -28.10 16.38
C GLN A 4 -7.24 -27.60 15.12
N PRO A 5 -7.90 -26.76 14.30
CA PRO A 5 -7.37 -26.32 13.01
C PRO A 5 -5.99 -25.69 13.11
N GLU A 6 -5.74 -24.96 14.18
CA GLU A 6 -4.49 -24.23 14.44
C GLU A 6 -3.25 -25.16 14.58
N ALA A 7 -3.48 -26.43 14.90
CA ALA A 7 -2.41 -27.43 15.01
C ALA A 7 -2.00 -28.05 13.67
N TYR A 8 -2.71 -27.73 12.60
CA TYR A 8 -2.49 -28.33 11.29
C TYR A 8 -2.04 -27.29 10.26
N GLU A 9 -1.18 -27.76 9.37
CA GLU A 9 -0.75 -27.07 8.15
C GLU A 9 -1.20 -27.91 6.96
N TYR A 10 -1.53 -27.29 5.85
CA TYR A 10 -2.02 -28.00 4.67
C TYR A 10 -1.53 -27.37 3.36
N ASN A 11 -1.58 -28.14 2.30
CA ASN A 11 -1.56 -27.70 0.92
C ASN A 11 -2.53 -28.59 0.12
N PHE A 12 -2.99 -28.11 -1.01
CA PHE A 12 -3.77 -28.91 -1.92
C PHE A 12 -2.84 -29.75 -2.81
N MET A 13 -3.29 -30.96 -3.15
CA MET A 13 -2.63 -31.78 -4.17
C MET A 13 -3.65 -32.10 -5.26
N VAL A 14 -3.34 -31.71 -6.49
CA VAL A 14 -4.17 -31.99 -7.67
C VAL A 14 -3.25 -32.59 -8.72
N ASP A 15 -3.62 -33.77 -9.22
CA ASP A 15 -2.84 -34.51 -10.22
C ASP A 15 -1.34 -34.69 -9.89
N GLY A 16 -1.06 -34.93 -8.60
CA GLY A 16 0.32 -35.10 -8.09
C GLY A 16 1.13 -33.80 -7.97
N LYS A 17 0.53 -32.64 -8.27
CA LYS A 17 1.14 -31.32 -8.08
C LYS A 17 0.60 -30.66 -6.82
N VAL A 18 1.50 -30.01 -6.06
CA VAL A 18 1.13 -29.27 -4.85
C VAL A 18 0.78 -27.83 -5.20
N TYR A 19 -0.33 -27.36 -4.63
CA TYR A 19 -0.84 -26.00 -4.77
C TYR A 19 -1.02 -25.37 -3.40
N ILE A 20 -0.65 -24.11 -3.29
CA ILE A 20 -0.91 -23.28 -2.11
C ILE A 20 -2.32 -22.71 -2.28
N ASP A 21 -3.12 -22.79 -1.23
CA ASP A 21 -4.48 -22.23 -1.23
C ASP A 21 -4.42 -20.69 -1.37
N PRO A 22 -4.97 -20.10 -2.44
CA PRO A 22 -5.01 -18.65 -2.61
C PRO A 22 -5.88 -17.94 -1.57
N CYS A 23 -6.76 -18.68 -0.89
CA CYS A 23 -7.63 -18.19 0.17
C CYS A 23 -7.13 -18.54 1.59
N ALA A 24 -5.90 -19.04 1.73
CA ALA A 24 -5.33 -19.33 3.04
C ALA A 24 -5.22 -18.06 3.92
N TYR A 25 -5.59 -18.20 5.18
CA TYR A 25 -5.50 -17.13 6.16
C TYR A 25 -4.09 -16.95 6.74
N ARG A 26 -3.24 -17.95 6.60
CA ARG A 26 -1.84 -17.94 7.04
C ARG A 26 -0.98 -18.62 5.99
N ILE A 27 0.17 -18.03 5.71
CA ILE A 27 1.22 -18.62 4.86
C ILE A 27 2.47 -18.78 5.70
N LEU A 28 3.00 -19.98 5.74
CA LEU A 28 4.17 -20.40 6.52
C LEU A 28 5.33 -20.71 5.59
N GLY A 29 6.56 -20.63 6.10
CA GLY A 29 7.77 -20.84 5.30
C GLY A 29 8.20 -19.62 4.48
N ARG A 30 7.68 -18.42 4.82
CA ARG A 30 7.97 -17.14 4.15
C ARG A 30 8.51 -16.07 5.09
N GLU A 31 9.21 -16.49 6.14
CA GLU A 31 9.69 -15.60 7.21
C GLU A 31 10.73 -14.60 6.75
N LYS A 32 11.52 -14.97 5.73
CA LYS A 32 12.63 -14.14 5.24
C LYS A 32 12.25 -13.43 3.94
N PHE A 33 12.13 -12.11 3.98
CA PHE A 33 11.86 -11.28 2.81
C PHE A 33 12.94 -11.45 1.74
N GLY A 34 12.49 -11.65 0.49
CA GLY A 34 13.38 -11.81 -0.67
C GLY A 34 14.14 -13.14 -0.71
N ALA A 35 13.85 -14.09 0.18
CA ALA A 35 14.40 -15.42 0.05
C ALA A 35 13.97 -16.05 -1.28
N ALA A 36 14.91 -16.71 -1.94
CA ALA A 36 14.57 -17.50 -3.12
C ALA A 36 13.44 -18.48 -2.75
N VAL A 37 12.47 -18.62 -3.64
CA VAL A 37 11.52 -19.72 -3.52
C VAL A 37 12.34 -20.97 -3.77
N ASP A 38 12.58 -21.72 -2.71
CA ASP A 38 13.19 -23.04 -2.84
C ASP A 38 12.37 -23.82 -3.84
N ALA A 39 13.01 -24.61 -4.69
CA ALA A 39 12.32 -25.49 -5.65
C ALA A 39 11.36 -26.45 -4.95
N ASP A 40 11.48 -26.58 -3.64
CA ASP A 40 10.61 -27.36 -2.78
C ASP A 40 9.40 -26.54 -2.32
N ILE A 41 8.33 -26.59 -3.10
CA ILE A 41 7.04 -25.99 -2.76
C ILE A 41 6.46 -26.51 -1.42
N HIS A 42 6.92 -27.66 -0.94
CA HIS A 42 6.46 -28.21 0.34
C HIS A 42 6.92 -27.38 1.54
N LYS A 43 7.90 -26.49 1.38
CA LYS A 43 8.33 -25.57 2.44
C LYS A 43 7.35 -24.42 2.67
N VAL A 44 6.54 -24.07 1.67
CA VAL A 44 5.48 -23.07 1.81
C VAL A 44 4.17 -23.81 2.09
N ARG A 45 3.55 -23.51 3.20
CA ARG A 45 2.36 -24.20 3.68
C ARG A 45 1.28 -23.21 4.07
N CYS A 46 0.04 -23.66 3.95
CA CYS A 46 -1.14 -22.93 4.39
C CYS A 46 -1.45 -23.26 5.85
N GLY A 47 -1.88 -22.28 6.61
CA GLY A 47 -2.41 -22.47 7.94
C GLY A 47 -3.86 -22.01 8.03
N PHE A 48 -4.60 -22.61 8.94
CA PHE A 48 -5.97 -22.20 9.25
C PHE A 48 -5.98 -20.91 10.07
N LEU A 49 -7.11 -20.22 10.05
CA LEU A 49 -7.36 -19.09 10.94
C LEU A 49 -7.31 -19.58 12.40
N ARG A 50 -6.61 -18.84 13.25
CA ARG A 50 -6.58 -19.17 14.69
C ARG A 50 -7.91 -18.79 15.34
N ASN A 51 -8.41 -19.69 16.17
CA ASN A 51 -9.65 -19.46 16.93
C ASN A 51 -9.42 -18.71 18.26
N GLU A 52 -8.24 -18.12 18.44
CA GLU A 52 -7.94 -17.32 19.63
C GLU A 52 -8.64 -15.97 19.55
N ALA A 53 -9.42 -15.66 20.59
CA ALA A 53 -10.01 -14.34 20.69
C ALA A 53 -8.94 -13.28 20.93
N PHE A 54 -8.84 -12.32 20.02
CA PHE A 54 -7.97 -11.16 20.22
C PHE A 54 -8.71 -10.11 21.05
N ASP A 55 -8.10 -9.65 22.14
CA ASP A 55 -8.67 -8.60 22.96
C ASP A 55 -8.45 -7.22 22.32
N TRP A 56 -9.50 -6.71 21.73
CA TRP A 56 -9.53 -5.39 21.11
C TRP A 56 -9.66 -4.23 22.12
N GLU A 57 -9.88 -4.53 23.43
CA GLU A 57 -10.00 -3.51 24.51
C GLU A 57 -11.04 -2.41 24.19
N GLY A 58 -12.13 -2.79 23.51
CA GLY A 58 -13.16 -1.83 23.10
C GLY A 58 -12.72 -0.91 21.97
N ASP A 59 -11.86 -1.39 21.08
CA ASP A 59 -11.35 -0.69 19.91
C ASP A 59 -12.44 0.08 19.15
N LYS A 60 -12.10 1.29 18.72
CA LYS A 60 -12.99 2.16 17.94
C LYS A 60 -12.23 2.74 16.76
N GLU A 61 -12.78 2.52 15.59
CA GLU A 61 -12.30 3.12 14.35
C GLU A 61 -12.24 4.65 14.45
N PRO A 62 -11.12 5.31 14.14
CA PRO A 62 -11.03 6.76 14.02
C PRO A 62 -11.90 7.26 12.88
N SER A 63 -12.98 8.00 13.20
CA SER A 63 -13.91 8.54 12.19
C SER A 63 -13.37 9.82 11.56
N ILE A 64 -12.24 9.74 10.84
CA ILE A 64 -11.58 10.88 10.21
C ILE A 64 -12.21 11.14 8.84
N PRO A 65 -12.89 12.29 8.62
CA PRO A 65 -13.44 12.61 7.31
C PRO A 65 -12.31 12.94 6.31
N TYR A 66 -12.54 12.74 5.02
CA TYR A 66 -11.51 12.96 4.00
C TYR A 66 -10.92 14.38 3.99
N HIS A 67 -11.69 15.41 4.34
CA HIS A 67 -11.20 16.80 4.35
C HIS A 67 -10.29 17.12 5.54
N GLU A 68 -10.24 16.26 6.56
CA GLU A 68 -9.32 16.35 7.71
C GLU A 68 -8.18 15.34 7.61
N MET A 69 -8.19 14.48 6.59
CA MET A 69 -7.23 13.40 6.46
C MET A 69 -5.85 13.93 6.05
N ILE A 70 -4.85 13.64 6.87
CA ILE A 70 -3.43 13.82 6.57
C ILE A 70 -2.82 12.44 6.47
N LEU A 71 -2.70 11.97 5.22
CA LEU A 71 -2.33 10.61 4.89
C LEU A 71 -0.82 10.49 4.65
N TYR A 72 -0.20 9.49 5.27
CA TYR A 72 1.19 9.13 5.08
C TYR A 72 1.30 7.69 4.57
N LYS A 73 1.71 7.54 3.31
CA LYS A 73 1.92 6.24 2.66
C LYS A 73 3.30 5.70 2.97
N LEU A 74 3.39 4.43 3.34
CA LEU A 74 4.64 3.79 3.67
C LEU A 74 4.67 2.29 3.32
N HIS A 75 5.86 1.79 3.06
CA HIS A 75 6.14 0.36 2.92
C HIS A 75 6.58 -0.20 4.28
N VAL A 76 5.91 -1.22 4.82
CA VAL A 76 6.13 -1.76 6.16
C VAL A 76 7.63 -2.03 6.42
N ARG A 77 8.26 -2.80 5.52
CA ARG A 77 9.68 -3.13 5.67
C ARG A 77 10.59 -1.92 5.41
N GLY A 78 10.37 -1.20 4.31
CA GLY A 78 11.25 -0.11 3.88
C GLY A 78 11.33 1.03 4.88
N TYR A 79 10.22 1.34 5.54
CA TYR A 79 10.13 2.49 6.42
C TYR A 79 11.00 2.39 7.67
N THR A 80 11.10 1.20 8.26
CA THR A 80 11.86 1.02 9.52
C THR A 80 13.18 0.27 9.35
N LYS A 81 13.44 -0.38 8.20
CA LYS A 81 14.61 -1.27 8.04
C LYS A 81 15.96 -0.60 8.30
N THR A 82 16.12 0.64 7.86
CA THR A 82 17.34 1.43 8.08
C THR A 82 17.17 2.53 9.13
N ASN A 83 15.99 2.64 9.74
CA ASN A 83 15.70 3.65 10.75
C ASN A 83 16.50 3.38 12.03
N ARG A 84 17.28 4.37 12.47
CA ARG A 84 18.16 4.24 13.65
C ARG A 84 17.43 4.42 14.98
N THR A 85 16.24 5.02 14.96
CA THR A 85 15.44 5.26 16.17
C THR A 85 14.64 4.04 16.60
N VAL A 86 14.37 3.12 15.69
CA VAL A 86 13.65 1.88 15.97
C VAL A 86 14.59 0.89 16.68
N THR A 87 14.13 0.38 17.82
CA THR A 87 14.88 -0.51 18.71
C THR A 87 14.52 -1.99 18.52
N GLY A 88 13.28 -2.27 18.16
CA GLY A 88 12.79 -3.63 17.92
C GLY A 88 13.21 -4.24 16.59
N THR A 89 12.50 -5.28 16.18
CA THR A 89 12.78 -6.01 14.92
C THR A 89 12.38 -5.14 13.71
N LYS A 90 13.39 -4.53 13.09
CA LYS A 90 13.22 -3.59 11.99
C LYS A 90 12.60 -4.23 10.74
N GLY A 91 11.71 -3.49 10.09
CA GLY A 91 11.03 -3.94 8.88
C GLY A 91 9.80 -4.78 9.14
N THR A 92 9.21 -4.66 10.33
CA THR A 92 8.05 -5.43 10.79
C THR A 92 6.89 -4.54 11.20
N PHE A 93 5.70 -5.13 11.35
CA PHE A 93 4.53 -4.44 11.90
C PHE A 93 4.80 -3.91 13.31
N GLN A 94 5.47 -4.69 14.16
CA GLN A 94 5.87 -4.27 15.49
C GLN A 94 6.77 -3.01 15.46
N ALA A 95 7.68 -2.92 14.51
CA ALA A 95 8.55 -1.75 14.36
C ALA A 95 7.78 -0.48 13.98
N LEU A 96 6.64 -0.60 13.31
CA LEU A 96 5.77 0.53 12.99
C LEU A 96 5.10 1.11 14.25
N GLU A 97 4.84 0.31 15.26
CA GLU A 97 4.28 0.78 16.53
C GLU A 97 5.18 1.82 17.22
N GLU A 98 6.50 1.65 17.11
CA GLU A 98 7.48 2.61 17.65
C GLU A 98 7.46 3.97 16.94
N MET A 99 6.87 4.03 15.73
CA MET A 99 6.79 5.25 14.94
C MET A 99 5.52 6.09 15.22
N ILE A 100 4.57 5.57 15.97
CA ILE A 100 3.31 6.25 16.29
C ILE A 100 3.53 7.64 16.92
N PRO A 101 4.43 7.82 17.91
CA PRO A 101 4.68 9.15 18.47
C PRO A 101 5.19 10.16 17.43
N TYR A 102 6.07 9.72 16.53
CA TYR A 102 6.60 10.56 15.46
C TYR A 102 5.50 10.98 14.47
N TRP A 103 4.60 10.08 14.08
CA TRP A 103 3.47 10.44 13.21
C TRP A 103 2.53 11.44 13.86
N LYS A 104 2.29 11.31 15.16
CA LYS A 104 1.49 12.29 15.91
C LYS A 104 2.16 13.66 15.96
N GLU A 105 3.47 13.71 16.16
CA GLU A 105 4.25 14.97 16.13
C GLU A 105 4.16 15.65 14.76
N LEU A 106 4.17 14.87 13.67
CA LEU A 106 3.98 15.39 12.29
C LEU A 106 2.53 15.79 11.99
N GLY A 107 1.57 15.51 12.87
CA GLY A 107 0.16 15.77 12.63
C GLY A 107 -0.52 14.78 11.69
N ILE A 108 0.12 13.63 11.41
CA ILE A 108 -0.44 12.57 10.58
C ILE A 108 -1.55 11.87 11.36
N ASN A 109 -2.70 11.69 10.74
CA ASN A 109 -3.84 11.00 11.32
C ASN A 109 -4.29 9.77 10.53
N THR A 110 -3.66 9.48 9.41
CA THR A 110 -3.95 8.30 8.58
C THR A 110 -2.67 7.72 8.01
N ILE A 111 -2.47 6.42 8.22
CA ILE A 111 -1.37 5.66 7.61
C ILE A 111 -1.93 4.83 6.46
N GLU A 112 -1.25 4.87 5.31
CA GLU A 112 -1.50 3.97 4.19
C GLU A 112 -0.36 2.97 4.08
N LEU A 113 -0.66 1.71 4.33
CA LEU A 113 0.28 0.62 4.17
C LEU A 113 0.28 0.14 2.71
N MET A 114 1.43 0.20 2.03
CA MET A 114 1.65 -0.53 0.79
C MET A 114 1.39 -2.02 1.04
N PRO A 115 1.22 -2.87 -0.01
CA PRO A 115 0.75 -4.24 0.14
C PRO A 115 1.32 -4.96 1.36
N ALA A 116 0.46 -5.24 2.33
CA ALA A 116 0.78 -5.88 3.59
C ALA A 116 0.19 -7.30 3.73
N TYR A 117 -0.56 -7.76 2.71
CA TYR A 117 -0.95 -9.14 2.54
C TYR A 117 0.23 -9.97 2.01
N GLU A 118 0.15 -11.30 2.11
CA GLU A 118 1.23 -12.18 1.64
C GLU A 118 1.32 -12.19 0.11
N PHE A 119 2.53 -12.03 -0.42
CA PHE A 119 2.86 -12.12 -1.84
C PHE A 119 4.25 -12.73 -2.03
N MET A 120 4.53 -13.23 -3.23
CA MET A 120 5.82 -13.84 -3.57
C MET A 120 6.81 -12.75 -4.02
N GLU A 121 7.84 -12.46 -3.23
CA GLU A 121 8.86 -11.45 -3.58
C GLU A 121 9.82 -11.94 -4.67
N SER A 122 10.05 -13.24 -4.73
CA SER A 122 10.95 -13.88 -5.69
C SER A 122 10.26 -15.05 -6.35
N GLY A 123 10.61 -15.35 -7.56
CA GLY A 123 10.02 -16.43 -8.35
C GLY A 123 9.00 -15.94 -9.39
N THR A 124 8.63 -16.81 -10.32
CA THR A 124 7.55 -16.60 -11.27
C THR A 124 6.23 -17.00 -10.62
N CYS A 125 5.24 -16.11 -10.63
CA CYS A 125 3.86 -16.53 -10.39
C CYS A 125 3.50 -17.48 -11.56
N ARG A 126 3.33 -18.78 -11.29
CA ARG A 126 2.76 -19.70 -12.26
C ARG A 126 1.26 -19.53 -12.19
N ASP A 127 0.68 -18.96 -13.22
CA ASP A 127 -0.75 -19.10 -13.44
C ASP A 127 -1.05 -20.59 -13.64
N ALA A 128 -1.88 -21.14 -12.76
CA ALA A 128 -2.24 -22.55 -12.77
C ALA A 128 -3.03 -22.96 -14.04
N GLU A 129 -3.47 -22.00 -14.86
CA GLU A 129 -4.30 -22.24 -16.05
C GLU A 129 -3.59 -21.97 -17.39
N LYS A 130 -2.41 -21.36 -17.39
CA LYS A 130 -1.63 -21.17 -18.61
C LYS A 130 -0.19 -21.60 -18.35
N GLU A 131 0.24 -22.65 -19.06
CA GLU A 131 1.68 -23.01 -19.16
C GLU A 131 2.55 -21.91 -19.79
N GLU A 132 1.97 -20.79 -20.16
CA GLU A 132 2.66 -19.59 -20.57
C GLU A 132 3.06 -18.81 -19.34
N MET A 133 4.35 -18.87 -19.04
CA MET A 133 5.00 -17.94 -18.15
C MET A 133 4.66 -16.51 -18.60
N VAL A 134 3.92 -15.75 -17.78
CA VAL A 134 4.04 -14.30 -17.80
C VAL A 134 5.46 -14.00 -17.31
N SER A 135 6.40 -14.23 -18.17
CA SER A 135 7.79 -13.86 -17.98
C SER A 135 7.92 -12.38 -18.32
N GLU A 136 7.60 -11.50 -17.38
CA GLU A 136 8.56 -10.42 -17.25
C GLU A 136 9.88 -11.11 -16.94
N LYS A 137 10.84 -11.01 -17.84
CA LYS A 137 12.20 -11.52 -17.66
C LYS A 137 12.76 -10.94 -16.36
N ARG A 138 12.50 -11.59 -15.24
CA ARG A 138 13.12 -11.24 -13.97
C ARG A 138 14.59 -11.67 -14.09
N THR A 139 15.45 -10.70 -14.10
CA THR A 139 16.89 -10.90 -13.95
C THR A 139 17.11 -11.61 -12.63
N GLU A 140 17.88 -12.69 -12.61
CA GLU A 140 18.23 -13.43 -11.39
C GLU A 140 18.67 -12.47 -10.28
N GLY A 141 18.13 -12.67 -9.06
CA GLY A 141 18.46 -11.89 -7.88
C GLY A 141 17.58 -10.67 -7.60
N ARG A 142 16.60 -10.34 -8.42
CA ARG A 142 15.65 -9.26 -8.15
C ARG A 142 14.46 -9.72 -7.33
N VAL A 143 13.98 -8.84 -6.46
CA VAL A 143 12.79 -9.06 -5.64
C VAL A 143 11.70 -8.07 -6.02
N ASN A 144 10.44 -8.50 -6.03
CA ASN A 144 9.31 -7.60 -6.02
C ASN A 144 9.21 -6.97 -4.64
N PHE A 145 9.69 -5.72 -4.53
CA PHE A 145 9.77 -5.06 -3.24
C PHE A 145 8.41 -4.54 -2.78
N TRP A 146 7.59 -4.01 -3.70
CA TRP A 146 6.36 -3.30 -3.36
C TRP A 146 5.12 -4.18 -3.26
N GLY A 147 5.09 -5.35 -3.91
CA GLY A 147 3.99 -6.29 -3.81
C GLY A 147 2.82 -6.03 -4.77
N TYR A 148 3.01 -5.26 -5.85
CA TYR A 148 1.97 -5.07 -6.89
C TYR A 148 1.90 -6.26 -7.83
N ILE A 149 1.63 -7.42 -7.27
CA ILE A 149 1.44 -8.71 -7.96
C ILE A 149 0.29 -9.47 -7.30
N PRO A 150 -0.24 -10.52 -7.94
CA PRO A 150 -1.18 -11.43 -7.32
C PRO A 150 -0.62 -11.97 -6.00
N GLY A 151 -1.45 -12.05 -4.97
CA GLY A 151 -1.04 -12.50 -3.65
C GLY A 151 -2.07 -13.38 -2.97
N TYR A 152 -1.73 -13.78 -1.75
CA TYR A 152 -2.60 -14.51 -0.82
C TYR A 152 -3.35 -13.49 0.04
N TYR A 153 -4.46 -13.00 -0.50
CA TYR A 153 -5.15 -11.80 -0.04
C TYR A 153 -5.75 -11.89 1.37
N PHE A 154 -5.81 -13.07 1.98
CA PHE A 154 -6.36 -13.25 3.32
C PHE A 154 -5.30 -13.37 4.42
N ALA A 155 -4.02 -13.47 4.05
CA ALA A 155 -2.92 -13.66 4.98
C ALA A 155 -2.09 -12.38 5.14
N PRO A 156 -1.78 -11.91 6.36
CA PRO A 156 -0.77 -10.89 6.58
C PRO A 156 0.60 -11.38 6.11
N LYS A 157 1.41 -10.45 5.60
CA LYS A 157 2.73 -10.79 5.08
C LYS A 157 3.66 -11.32 6.16
N ARG A 158 4.03 -12.60 6.07
CA ARG A 158 4.82 -13.30 7.08
C ARG A 158 6.19 -12.67 7.30
N SER A 159 6.86 -12.21 6.24
CA SER A 159 8.17 -11.58 6.33
C SER A 159 8.16 -10.15 6.89
N TYR A 160 6.97 -9.59 7.19
CA TYR A 160 6.81 -8.32 7.89
C TYR A 160 6.51 -8.51 9.39
N CYS A 161 6.69 -9.70 9.92
CA CYS A 161 6.42 -10.02 11.31
C CYS A 161 7.71 -10.23 12.09
N ALA A 162 7.72 -9.78 13.34
CA ALA A 162 8.79 -10.03 14.30
C ALA A 162 8.59 -11.37 15.04
N THR A 163 7.34 -11.83 15.12
CA THR A 163 6.92 -13.02 15.85
C THR A 163 6.40 -14.10 14.90
N ASP A 164 6.09 -15.27 15.44
CA ASP A 164 5.46 -16.37 14.67
C ASP A 164 3.92 -16.25 14.57
N ASP A 165 3.38 -15.11 15.03
CA ASP A 165 1.95 -14.82 14.99
C ASP A 165 1.63 -13.55 14.18
N PRO A 166 1.55 -13.65 12.85
CA PRO A 166 1.26 -12.53 11.97
C PRO A 166 -0.09 -11.86 12.27
N GLU A 167 -1.10 -12.66 12.63
CA GLU A 167 -2.44 -12.19 12.90
C GLU A 167 -2.46 -11.28 14.13
N LYS A 168 -1.87 -11.75 15.23
CA LYS A 168 -1.79 -11.00 16.48
C LYS A 168 -0.95 -9.74 16.33
N GLU A 169 0.17 -9.82 15.61
CA GLU A 169 1.06 -8.67 15.40
C GLU A 169 0.37 -7.57 14.58
N PHE A 170 -0.31 -7.95 13.49
CA PHE A 170 -1.06 -6.98 12.68
C PHE A 170 -2.22 -6.35 13.47
N LYS A 171 -3.02 -7.17 14.17
CA LYS A 171 -4.11 -6.68 15.03
C LYS A 171 -3.61 -5.73 16.13
N THR A 172 -2.45 -6.02 16.71
CA THR A 172 -1.82 -5.16 17.74
C THR A 172 -1.43 -3.80 17.14
N LEU A 173 -0.87 -3.78 15.93
CA LEU A 173 -0.58 -2.53 15.24
C LEU A 173 -1.85 -1.70 15.03
N ILE A 174 -2.92 -2.30 14.47
CA ILE A 174 -4.19 -1.60 14.23
C ILE A 174 -4.75 -1.04 15.54
N LYS A 175 -4.84 -1.86 16.60
CA LYS A 175 -5.32 -1.42 17.91
C LYS A 175 -4.54 -0.21 18.43
N LYS A 176 -3.20 -0.22 18.34
CA LYS A 176 -2.37 0.89 18.80
C LYS A 176 -2.51 2.15 17.94
N LEU A 177 -2.70 1.99 16.63
CA LEU A 177 -3.01 3.12 15.75
C LEU A 177 -4.33 3.78 16.15
N HIS A 178 -5.40 3.01 16.35
CA HIS A 178 -6.70 3.51 16.77
C HIS A 178 -6.64 4.19 18.14
N GLN A 179 -5.94 3.62 19.12
CA GLN A 179 -5.70 4.23 20.43
C GLN A 179 -4.97 5.58 20.31
N ALA A 180 -4.14 5.74 19.29
CA ALA A 180 -3.46 7.00 18.99
C ALA A 180 -4.30 7.98 18.17
N GLY A 181 -5.52 7.60 17.73
CA GLY A 181 -6.39 8.38 16.85
C GLY A 181 -5.91 8.39 15.40
N ILE A 182 -5.20 7.35 14.95
CA ILE A 182 -4.66 7.21 13.59
C ILE A 182 -5.42 6.09 12.88
N ALA A 183 -6.00 6.39 11.72
CA ALA A 183 -6.64 5.41 10.84
C ALA A 183 -5.60 4.64 10.02
N CYS A 184 -5.94 3.40 9.65
CA CYS A 184 -5.12 2.55 8.79
C CYS A 184 -5.83 2.22 7.48
N ILE A 185 -5.24 2.63 6.37
CA ILE A 185 -5.64 2.26 5.02
C ILE A 185 -4.67 1.20 4.52
N MET A 186 -5.17 0.17 3.86
CA MET A 186 -4.32 -0.85 3.24
C MET A 186 -4.42 -0.80 1.72
N GLU A 187 -3.27 -0.73 1.07
CA GLU A 187 -3.19 -0.81 -0.38
C GLU A 187 -3.27 -2.27 -0.84
N MET A 188 -4.15 -2.55 -1.81
CA MET A 188 -4.34 -3.88 -2.35
C MET A 188 -4.36 -3.85 -3.88
N TYR A 189 -3.56 -4.71 -4.48
CA TYR A 189 -3.47 -4.85 -5.93
C TYR A 189 -4.20 -6.11 -6.41
N PHE A 190 -5.14 -5.94 -7.33
CA PHE A 190 -5.90 -7.03 -7.94
C PHE A 190 -5.72 -7.03 -9.45
N PRO A 191 -5.06 -8.04 -10.04
CA PRO A 191 -4.93 -8.14 -11.49
C PRO A 191 -6.29 -8.42 -12.14
N LYS A 192 -6.38 -8.21 -13.44
CA LYS A 192 -7.61 -8.35 -14.23
C LYS A 192 -8.28 -9.72 -14.09
N GLU A 193 -7.48 -10.77 -13.94
CA GLU A 193 -7.94 -12.15 -13.82
C GLU A 193 -8.44 -12.51 -12.42
N CYS A 194 -8.30 -11.60 -11.46
CA CYS A 194 -8.72 -11.86 -10.09
C CYS A 194 -10.24 -12.02 -10.00
N ASN A 195 -10.69 -13.10 -9.37
CA ASN A 195 -12.10 -13.34 -9.16
C ASN A 195 -12.71 -12.27 -8.26
N MET A 196 -13.76 -11.60 -8.74
CA MET A 196 -14.43 -10.51 -8.01
C MET A 196 -14.96 -10.91 -6.63
N LEU A 197 -15.35 -12.17 -6.43
CA LEU A 197 -15.78 -12.67 -5.12
C LEU A 197 -14.59 -12.80 -4.15
N VAL A 198 -13.41 -13.12 -4.65
CA VAL A 198 -12.18 -13.13 -3.84
C VAL A 198 -11.85 -11.72 -3.40
N VAL A 199 -11.93 -10.74 -4.31
CA VAL A 199 -11.72 -9.30 -3.98
C VAL A 199 -12.69 -8.88 -2.88
N LEU A 200 -13.98 -9.08 -3.09
CA LEU A 200 -15.02 -8.68 -2.12
C LEU A 200 -14.78 -9.32 -0.75
N ARG A 201 -14.58 -10.65 -0.70
CA ARG A 201 -14.37 -11.37 0.55
C ARG A 201 -13.07 -10.98 1.26
N ALA A 202 -11.99 -10.74 0.52
CA ALA A 202 -10.74 -10.28 1.11
C ALA A 202 -10.92 -8.94 1.81
N LEU A 203 -11.55 -7.94 1.16
CA LEU A 203 -11.79 -6.63 1.75
C LEU A 203 -12.70 -6.71 2.97
N GLN A 204 -13.80 -7.49 2.89
CA GLN A 204 -14.68 -7.73 4.03
C GLN A 204 -13.92 -8.39 5.20
N PHE A 205 -13.06 -9.36 4.91
CA PHE A 205 -12.24 -10.04 5.92
C PHE A 205 -11.28 -9.07 6.62
N TRP A 206 -10.52 -8.26 5.89
CA TRP A 206 -9.62 -7.27 6.49
C TRP A 206 -10.37 -6.21 7.29
N LYS A 207 -11.56 -5.79 6.81
CA LYS A 207 -12.41 -4.84 7.54
C LYS A 207 -12.95 -5.43 8.84
N LEU A 208 -13.50 -6.63 8.82
CA LEU A 208 -14.20 -7.22 9.95
C LEU A 208 -13.26 -7.92 10.94
N TYR A 209 -12.18 -8.53 10.45
CA TYR A 209 -11.29 -9.33 11.28
C TYR A 209 -10.07 -8.58 11.77
N TYR A 210 -9.55 -7.67 10.95
CA TYR A 210 -8.39 -6.84 11.28
C TYR A 210 -8.71 -5.39 11.59
N HIS A 211 -9.95 -4.96 11.49
CA HIS A 211 -10.42 -3.59 11.72
C HIS A 211 -9.72 -2.53 10.85
N VAL A 212 -9.31 -2.88 9.64
CA VAL A 212 -8.72 -1.92 8.69
C VAL A 212 -9.76 -0.86 8.33
N ASP A 213 -9.40 0.43 8.37
CA ASP A 213 -10.33 1.55 8.20
C ASP A 213 -10.70 1.83 6.76
N GLY A 214 -9.89 1.36 5.82
CA GLY A 214 -10.16 1.54 4.40
C GLY A 214 -9.13 0.89 3.50
N PHE A 215 -9.35 1.02 2.20
CA PHE A 215 -8.53 0.38 1.18
C PHE A 215 -8.19 1.34 0.05
N HIS A 216 -6.95 1.31 -0.40
CA HIS A 216 -6.54 1.88 -1.67
C HIS A 216 -6.41 0.73 -2.69
N LEU A 217 -7.28 0.75 -3.68
CA LEU A 217 -7.49 -0.37 -4.59
C LEU A 217 -6.85 -0.10 -5.95
N LEU A 218 -5.99 -1.01 -6.36
CA LEU A 218 -5.19 -0.95 -7.57
C LEU A 218 -5.43 -2.16 -8.47
N GLY A 219 -5.21 -1.96 -9.76
CA GLY A 219 -5.31 -3.01 -10.77
C GLY A 219 -6.70 -3.11 -11.42
N GLU A 220 -6.72 -3.75 -12.59
CA GLU A 220 -7.92 -3.85 -13.44
C GLU A 220 -8.98 -4.84 -12.92
N GLY A 221 -8.63 -5.69 -11.94
CA GLY A 221 -9.54 -6.68 -11.34
C GLY A 221 -10.44 -6.10 -10.23
N VAL A 222 -10.38 -4.80 -9.96
CA VAL A 222 -11.18 -4.16 -8.90
C VAL A 222 -12.64 -3.97 -9.34
N PRO A 223 -13.63 -4.69 -8.73
CA PRO A 223 -15.04 -4.55 -9.09
C PRO A 223 -15.69 -3.35 -8.39
N THR A 224 -15.31 -2.14 -8.76
CA THR A 224 -15.63 -0.88 -8.08
C THR A 224 -17.11 -0.74 -7.77
N GLU A 225 -18.00 -1.04 -8.74
CA GLU A 225 -19.46 -0.91 -8.57
C GLU A 225 -19.98 -1.87 -7.48
N ILE A 226 -19.49 -3.11 -7.46
CA ILE A 226 -19.92 -4.12 -6.47
C ILE A 226 -19.48 -3.67 -5.07
N LEU A 227 -18.23 -3.22 -4.92
CA LEU A 227 -17.69 -2.82 -3.63
C LEU A 227 -18.45 -1.65 -3.01
N MET A 228 -18.86 -0.68 -3.82
CA MET A 228 -19.63 0.48 -3.36
C MET A 228 -21.05 0.16 -2.93
N HIS A 229 -21.61 -0.95 -3.39
CA HIS A 229 -22.95 -1.39 -3.03
C HIS A 229 -22.97 -2.46 -1.94
N ASP A 230 -21.80 -2.98 -1.55
CA ASP A 230 -21.71 -3.96 -0.48
C ASP A 230 -22.06 -3.34 0.89
N ALA A 231 -22.84 -4.06 1.69
CA ALA A 231 -23.33 -3.57 2.97
C ALA A 231 -22.23 -3.26 3.98
N ILE A 232 -21.12 -3.99 3.96
CA ILE A 232 -19.98 -3.83 4.86
C ILE A 232 -19.06 -2.71 4.34
N LEU A 233 -18.75 -2.73 3.04
CA LEU A 233 -17.76 -1.84 2.43
C LEU A 233 -18.34 -0.47 2.06
N SER A 234 -19.65 -0.30 1.94
CA SER A 234 -20.28 0.96 1.54
C SER A 234 -20.04 2.13 2.50
N ASN A 235 -19.65 1.86 3.73
CA ASN A 235 -19.26 2.85 4.74
C ASN A 235 -17.74 2.82 5.02
N THR A 236 -16.99 1.96 4.34
CA THR A 236 -15.54 1.86 4.44
C THR A 236 -14.90 2.85 3.47
N ARG A 237 -13.75 3.42 3.81
CA ARG A 237 -13.03 4.33 2.91
C ARG A 237 -12.43 3.54 1.77
N LEU A 238 -12.87 3.82 0.55
CA LEU A 238 -12.35 3.22 -0.68
C LEU A 238 -11.66 4.28 -1.52
N MET A 239 -10.40 4.07 -1.85
CA MET A 239 -9.58 4.97 -2.65
C MET A 239 -9.18 4.28 -3.95
N PHE A 240 -9.20 5.02 -5.05
CA PHE A 240 -8.92 4.52 -6.40
C PHE A 240 -8.05 5.52 -7.16
N HIS A 241 -7.31 5.04 -8.17
CA HIS A 241 -6.68 5.93 -9.16
C HIS A 241 -7.70 6.41 -10.18
N ASP A 242 -8.46 5.48 -10.74
CA ASP A 242 -9.49 5.77 -11.72
C ASP A 242 -10.78 4.99 -11.40
N PHE A 243 -11.91 5.65 -11.60
CA PHE A 243 -13.23 5.04 -11.58
C PHE A 243 -14.23 5.89 -12.39
N ASN A 244 -15.28 5.27 -12.86
CA ASN A 244 -16.34 6.00 -13.54
C ASN A 244 -17.30 6.64 -12.50
N ALA A 245 -17.14 7.94 -12.28
CA ALA A 245 -17.94 8.69 -11.32
C ALA A 245 -19.44 8.63 -11.61
N ASP A 246 -19.86 8.53 -12.89
CA ASP A 246 -21.27 8.45 -13.27
C ASP A 246 -21.96 7.16 -12.80
N GLN A 247 -21.20 6.09 -12.62
CA GLN A 247 -21.72 4.82 -12.06
C GLN A 247 -21.96 4.90 -10.56
N ILE A 248 -21.23 5.79 -9.86
CA ILE A 248 -21.27 5.93 -8.40
C ILE A 248 -22.43 6.79 -7.91
N ILE A 249 -22.80 7.80 -8.68
CA ILE A 249 -23.60 8.97 -8.27
C ILE A 249 -25.07 8.64 -8.01
N LYS A 250 -25.56 7.45 -8.26
CA LYS A 250 -26.97 7.10 -8.09
C LYS A 250 -27.41 6.88 -6.64
N LYS A 251 -26.54 7.04 -5.64
CA LYS A 251 -26.91 6.94 -4.23
C LYS A 251 -27.35 8.28 -3.63
N LYS A 252 -28.35 8.20 -2.72
CA LYS A 252 -28.83 9.32 -1.91
C LYS A 252 -27.67 10.07 -1.24
N LYS A 253 -27.80 11.40 -1.14
CA LYS A 253 -26.93 12.32 -0.40
C LYS A 253 -26.46 11.70 0.92
N SER A 254 -25.20 11.38 1.01
CA SER A 254 -24.49 11.17 2.28
C SER A 254 -23.50 12.33 2.42
N ASP A 255 -23.53 13.03 3.53
CA ASP A 255 -22.55 14.09 3.83
C ASP A 255 -21.14 13.50 4.03
N ASN A 256 -21.05 12.20 4.30
CA ASN A 256 -19.79 11.48 4.44
C ASN A 256 -19.42 10.78 3.15
N LYS A 257 -18.45 11.33 2.44
CA LYS A 257 -17.84 10.67 1.28
C LYS A 257 -17.06 9.45 1.75
N CYS A 258 -17.41 8.27 1.22
CA CYS A 258 -16.65 7.02 1.50
C CYS A 258 -15.67 6.69 0.39
N ILE A 259 -15.74 7.38 -0.76
CA ILE A 259 -14.94 7.13 -1.96
C ILE A 259 -14.03 8.31 -2.20
N ALA A 260 -12.78 8.02 -2.60
CA ALA A 260 -11.83 9.04 -3.00
C ALA A 260 -11.06 8.63 -4.26
N GLN A 261 -10.64 9.64 -5.01
CA GLN A 261 -9.76 9.50 -6.17
C GLN A 261 -8.39 10.11 -5.87
N TYR A 262 -7.34 9.37 -6.15
CA TYR A 262 -5.99 9.93 -6.22
C TYR A 262 -5.88 10.86 -7.42
N GLU A 263 -5.26 12.03 -7.23
CA GLU A 263 -5.24 13.09 -8.23
C GLU A 263 -3.80 13.39 -8.71
N PRO A 264 -3.31 12.62 -9.70
CA PRO A 264 -1.95 12.84 -10.22
C PRO A 264 -1.77 14.22 -10.87
N GLY A 265 -2.83 14.81 -11.40
CA GLY A 265 -2.78 16.15 -11.97
C GLY A 265 -2.49 17.22 -10.93
N PHE A 266 -2.86 17.02 -9.65
CA PHE A 266 -2.47 17.94 -8.58
C PHE A 266 -0.94 17.97 -8.43
N GLN A 267 -0.29 16.80 -8.36
CA GLN A 267 1.16 16.70 -8.27
C GLN A 267 1.85 17.43 -9.41
N GLN A 268 1.40 17.22 -10.65
CA GLN A 268 2.01 17.80 -11.84
C GLN A 268 1.87 19.32 -11.87
N ASP A 269 0.64 19.83 -11.70
CA ASP A 269 0.37 21.25 -11.80
C ASP A 269 0.96 22.02 -10.63
N MET A 270 0.94 21.47 -9.41
CA MET A 270 1.51 22.13 -8.25
C MET A 270 3.04 22.16 -8.26
N ARG A 271 3.71 21.11 -8.75
CA ARG A 271 5.17 21.14 -8.95
C ARG A 271 5.58 22.21 -9.96
N ARG A 272 4.85 22.35 -11.06
CA ARG A 272 5.08 23.37 -12.07
C ARG A 272 4.79 24.77 -11.53
N PHE A 273 3.71 24.94 -10.76
CA PHE A 273 3.38 26.20 -10.09
C PHE A 273 4.48 26.64 -9.11
N LEU A 274 4.96 25.73 -8.24
CA LEU A 274 6.03 26.01 -7.29
C LEU A 274 7.38 26.29 -7.97
N LYS A 275 7.62 25.69 -9.13
CA LYS A 275 8.79 25.98 -9.97
C LYS A 275 8.68 27.34 -10.67
N SER A 276 7.52 27.97 -10.69
CA SER A 276 7.19 29.23 -11.36
C SER A 276 7.15 29.12 -12.89
N ASP A 277 6.63 28.00 -13.42
CA ASP A 277 6.30 27.89 -14.84
C ASP A 277 5.21 28.91 -15.21
N GLU A 278 5.26 29.42 -16.44
CA GLU A 278 4.28 30.36 -16.97
C GLU A 278 2.86 29.76 -16.98
N ASP A 279 1.85 30.59 -16.80
CA ASP A 279 0.42 30.27 -16.88
C ASP A 279 -0.10 29.21 -15.89
N MET A 280 0.64 28.90 -14.81
CA MET A 280 0.23 27.86 -13.85
C MET A 280 -0.74 28.33 -12.76
N VAL A 281 -1.00 29.65 -12.64
CA VAL A 281 -1.92 30.17 -11.60
C VAL A 281 -3.33 29.62 -11.78
N GLY A 282 -3.84 29.58 -13.01
CA GLY A 282 -5.16 29.05 -13.33
C GLY A 282 -5.27 27.57 -13.02
N ALA A 283 -4.27 26.77 -13.40
CA ALA A 283 -4.20 25.35 -13.11
C ALA A 283 -4.15 25.06 -11.59
N ALA A 284 -3.29 25.75 -10.86
CA ALA A 284 -3.20 25.65 -9.40
C ALA A 284 -4.53 25.99 -8.72
N ALA A 285 -5.17 27.10 -9.11
CA ALA A 285 -6.47 27.52 -8.59
C ALA A 285 -7.57 26.47 -8.87
N TYR A 286 -7.56 25.86 -10.05
CA TYR A 286 -8.46 24.76 -10.38
C TYR A 286 -8.25 23.56 -9.45
N ARG A 287 -7.01 23.12 -9.24
CA ARG A 287 -6.69 21.96 -8.36
C ARG A 287 -7.14 22.21 -6.91
N PHE A 288 -6.86 23.40 -6.36
CA PHE A 288 -7.32 23.76 -5.01
C PHE A 288 -8.84 23.84 -4.86
N ARG A 289 -9.55 24.21 -5.90
CA ARG A 289 -11.02 24.31 -5.88
C ARG A 289 -11.70 22.97 -6.19
N ARG A 290 -10.97 21.97 -6.71
CA ARG A 290 -11.55 20.70 -7.10
C ARG A 290 -12.09 19.96 -5.87
N ASN A 291 -13.39 20.01 -5.71
CA ASN A 291 -14.12 19.32 -4.65
C ASN A 291 -15.40 18.70 -5.22
N PRO A 292 -15.32 17.55 -5.91
CA PRO A 292 -16.47 16.85 -6.44
C PRO A 292 -17.50 16.57 -5.34
N ARG A 293 -18.78 16.59 -5.69
CA ARG A 293 -19.86 16.43 -4.72
C ARG A 293 -19.88 15.06 -4.07
N ASP A 294 -19.68 14.02 -4.87
CA ASP A 294 -20.01 12.64 -4.53
C ASP A 294 -18.80 11.79 -4.12
N TYR A 295 -17.57 12.30 -4.30
CA TYR A 295 -16.34 11.65 -3.89
C TYR A 295 -15.30 12.68 -3.41
N ALA A 296 -14.31 12.22 -2.68
CA ALA A 296 -13.17 13.02 -2.25
C ALA A 296 -12.03 12.96 -3.26
N VAL A 297 -11.08 13.89 -3.15
CA VAL A 297 -9.86 13.92 -3.96
C VAL A 297 -8.68 13.84 -3.03
N ILE A 298 -7.77 12.91 -3.28
CA ILE A 298 -6.50 12.79 -2.56
C ILE A 298 -5.42 13.55 -3.33
N ASN A 299 -5.06 14.71 -2.81
CA ASN A 299 -4.01 15.55 -3.34
C ASN A 299 -2.65 15.16 -2.75
N TYR A 300 -1.61 15.06 -3.57
CA TYR A 300 -0.27 14.71 -3.11
C TYR A 300 0.82 15.39 -3.95
N MET A 301 2.00 15.59 -3.36
CA MET A 301 3.16 16.19 -4.02
C MET A 301 4.23 15.18 -4.39
N ALA A 302 4.36 14.10 -3.63
CA ALA A 302 5.30 13.00 -3.84
C ALA A 302 4.61 11.67 -3.50
N CYS A 303 5.02 10.60 -4.17
CA CYS A 303 4.56 9.24 -3.93
C CYS A 303 5.74 8.27 -4.10
N GLN A 304 5.52 6.98 -3.89
CA GLN A 304 6.53 5.94 -4.10
C GLN A 304 6.92 5.76 -5.56
N ASP A 305 6.03 6.15 -6.47
CA ASP A 305 6.21 6.01 -7.92
C ASP A 305 6.76 7.31 -8.52
N GLY A 306 8.06 7.43 -8.59
CA GLY A 306 8.72 8.58 -9.19
C GLY A 306 9.73 9.28 -8.26
N PHE A 307 9.84 10.58 -8.41
CA PHE A 307 10.80 11.38 -7.64
C PHE A 307 10.37 11.51 -6.18
N THR A 308 11.24 11.13 -5.26
CA THR A 308 11.07 11.42 -3.83
C THR A 308 10.98 12.92 -3.58
N LEU A 309 10.54 13.34 -2.40
CA LEU A 309 10.48 14.77 -2.05
C LEU A 309 11.85 15.47 -2.18
N ASN A 310 12.93 14.79 -1.85
CA ASN A 310 14.29 15.31 -2.02
C ASN A 310 14.72 15.31 -3.49
N ASP A 311 14.42 14.24 -4.23
CA ASP A 311 14.84 14.13 -5.63
C ASP A 311 14.10 15.13 -6.52
N MET A 312 12.86 15.43 -6.20
CA MET A 312 12.03 16.44 -6.87
C MET A 312 12.73 17.81 -7.00
N VAL A 313 13.55 18.19 -6.01
CA VAL A 313 14.29 19.45 -5.99
C VAL A 313 15.77 19.30 -6.30
N THR A 314 16.23 18.07 -6.52
CA THR A 314 17.66 17.74 -6.70
C THR A 314 18.00 17.33 -8.13
N TYR A 315 17.04 16.72 -8.86
CA TYR A 315 17.25 16.17 -10.18
C TYR A 315 16.21 16.66 -11.18
N ASN A 316 16.63 16.94 -12.41
CA ASN A 316 15.70 17.14 -13.53
C ASN A 316 15.36 15.80 -14.20
N TYR A 317 16.29 14.86 -14.17
CA TYR A 317 16.19 13.57 -14.83
C TYR A 317 16.25 12.46 -13.78
N ARG A 318 15.65 11.31 -14.10
CA ARG A 318 15.78 10.11 -13.26
C ARG A 318 17.20 9.53 -13.38
N HIS A 319 17.71 9.00 -12.26
CA HIS A 319 19.03 8.38 -12.14
C HIS A 319 18.88 7.02 -11.45
N ASN A 320 18.29 6.05 -12.17
CA ASN A 320 17.96 4.72 -11.67
C ASN A 320 18.83 3.63 -12.30
N GLU A 321 20.01 3.97 -12.81
CA GLU A 321 20.94 3.03 -13.44
C GLU A 321 21.33 1.90 -12.50
N ALA A 322 21.46 2.19 -11.20
CA ALA A 322 21.87 1.23 -10.17
C ALA A 322 20.85 0.10 -9.95
N ASN A 323 19.58 0.29 -10.30
CA ASN A 323 18.56 -0.76 -10.17
C ASN A 323 18.54 -1.76 -11.33
N GLN A 324 19.40 -1.56 -12.33
CA GLN A 324 19.60 -2.45 -13.48
C GLN A 324 18.38 -2.58 -14.42
N GLU A 325 17.49 -1.58 -14.44
CA GLU A 325 16.36 -1.47 -15.37
C GLU A 325 16.68 -0.55 -16.56
N ASN A 326 17.96 -0.40 -16.89
CA ASN A 326 18.43 0.51 -17.95
C ASN A 326 17.88 1.94 -17.82
N ASN A 327 17.74 2.42 -16.58
CA ASN A 327 17.14 3.70 -16.25
C ASN A 327 15.71 3.88 -16.82
N GLN A 328 14.94 2.78 -16.94
CA GLN A 328 13.55 2.80 -17.42
C GLN A 328 12.52 2.84 -16.28
N ASP A 329 12.94 2.54 -15.06
CA ASP A 329 12.07 2.52 -13.89
C ASP A 329 11.71 3.92 -13.41
N GLY A 330 10.45 4.10 -12.99
CA GLY A 330 9.89 5.35 -12.51
C GLY A 330 9.56 6.38 -13.60
N SER A 331 8.95 7.50 -13.21
CA SER A 331 8.58 8.59 -14.11
C SER A 331 9.78 9.25 -14.78
N SER A 332 9.66 9.56 -16.08
CA SER A 332 10.66 10.36 -16.81
C SER A 332 10.57 11.85 -16.51
N TYR A 333 9.44 12.32 -15.96
CA TYR A 333 9.14 13.73 -15.78
C TYR A 333 9.05 14.08 -14.30
N ASN A 334 9.90 15.00 -13.86
CA ASN A 334 9.87 15.51 -12.50
C ASN A 334 8.75 16.55 -12.30
N TYR A 335 8.45 17.38 -13.30
CA TYR A 335 7.56 18.55 -13.21
C TYR A 335 8.06 19.67 -12.27
N SER A 336 9.12 19.43 -11.51
CA SER A 336 9.84 20.38 -10.69
C SER A 336 11.22 20.68 -11.33
N TRP A 337 12.24 21.03 -10.57
CA TRP A 337 13.56 21.35 -11.08
C TRP A 337 14.66 21.12 -10.03
N ASN A 338 15.90 20.96 -10.49
CA ASN A 338 17.07 20.67 -9.68
C ASN A 338 17.64 21.87 -8.92
N CYS A 339 16.98 23.03 -8.95
CA CYS A 339 17.43 24.30 -8.39
C CYS A 339 18.81 24.77 -8.95
N GLY A 340 19.05 24.45 -10.23
CA GLY A 340 20.24 24.90 -10.98
C GLY A 340 21.46 23.99 -10.91
N VAL A 341 21.38 22.84 -10.23
CA VAL A 341 22.46 21.84 -10.18
C VAL A 341 21.88 20.45 -10.19
N GLU A 342 22.21 19.63 -11.18
CA GLU A 342 21.81 18.23 -11.20
C GLU A 342 22.56 17.43 -10.14
N GLY A 343 21.83 16.76 -9.24
CA GLY A 343 22.41 15.99 -8.15
C GLY A 343 22.82 16.81 -6.90
N PRO A 344 23.53 16.19 -5.96
CA PRO A 344 23.96 16.84 -4.70
C PRO A 344 24.79 18.09 -4.92
N SER A 345 24.57 19.12 -4.09
CA SER A 345 25.32 20.40 -4.18
C SER A 345 25.79 20.90 -2.82
N ARG A 346 27.01 21.43 -2.78
CA ARG A 346 27.56 22.13 -1.60
C ARG A 346 27.33 23.64 -1.64
N LYS A 347 26.82 24.19 -2.76
CA LYS A 347 26.56 25.63 -2.91
C LYS A 347 25.39 26.03 -1.99
N LEU A 348 25.66 26.99 -1.09
CA LEU A 348 24.70 27.43 -0.08
C LEU A 348 23.38 27.90 -0.71
N GLN A 349 23.44 28.69 -1.77
CA GLN A 349 22.25 29.21 -2.48
C GLN A 349 21.36 28.08 -3.03
N VAL A 350 21.96 27.03 -3.60
CA VAL A 350 21.23 25.88 -4.14
C VAL A 350 20.55 25.11 -3.00
N ARG A 351 21.26 24.88 -1.90
CA ARG A 351 20.70 24.19 -0.71
C ARG A 351 19.54 24.96 -0.11
N GLN A 352 19.70 26.27 0.09
CA GLN A 352 18.61 27.13 0.61
C GLN A 352 17.40 27.16 -0.31
N MET A 353 17.59 27.16 -1.64
CA MET A 353 16.50 27.10 -2.60
C MET A 353 15.76 25.75 -2.50
N ARG A 354 16.49 24.63 -2.43
CA ARG A 354 15.89 23.29 -2.26
C ARG A 354 15.10 23.17 -0.97
N GLU A 355 15.66 23.63 0.14
CA GLU A 355 14.96 23.65 1.44
C GLU A 355 13.69 24.50 1.40
N ARG A 356 13.70 25.63 0.70
CA ARG A 356 12.50 26.46 0.50
C ARG A 356 11.44 25.73 -0.31
N GLN A 357 11.83 25.08 -1.41
CA GLN A 357 10.91 24.33 -2.26
C GLN A 357 10.30 23.13 -1.53
N ILE A 358 11.06 22.46 -0.65
CA ILE A 358 10.54 21.33 0.14
C ILE A 358 9.54 21.78 1.22
N ARG A 359 9.71 22.99 1.78
CA ARG A 359 8.81 23.52 2.84
C ARG A 359 7.49 24.04 2.30
N ASN A 360 7.44 24.46 1.03
CA ASN A 360 6.21 24.94 0.39
C ASN A 360 5.27 23.79 0.01
#